data_6fb029b0ec3bb701bb56ec18cf48a4dd
#
_entry.id   6fb029b0ec3bb701bb56ec18cf48a4dd
#
_cell.length_a   1.000
_cell.length_b   1.000
_cell.length_c   1.000
_cell.angle_alpha   90.00
_cell.angle_beta   90.00
_cell.angle_gamma   90.00
#
_symmetry.space_group_name_H-M   'P 1'
#
loop_
_entity.id
_entity.type
_entity.pdbx_description
1 polymer ?
#
loop_
_entity_poly.entity_id
_entity_poly.type
_entity_poly.pdbx_seq_one_letter_code
_entity_poly.pdbx_strand_id
1 'polypeptide(L)'
;MQQALENDVTEQEALLEELDIELAKRSYRDYVTYSHFGDYQLFEHTELICEKLQHIIDGEQKYYIFELPPRHSKSMTITETFPSYFLMKNPKKRVITTSYSDALAKQFGRKNRDKIKMAGDQLFDIHINPANSGVTDWSIDQYGGGMYSTSMLGGATGRGADLLIIDDPIKNREEAESKTIRDKIYQEWESTFFTRLHKGHSVIVIMTRWHEDDLIGRLLKANTLPWERIRLPAIAEENDLLGREIGQSLCPELGYNEEWAEITKKTVGSRTWASLYQQRPRPAEGAIFKEKWLKFYVPSEEFRKKYDLGEDVAILPRLFDKSAQSWDMAFKDTKTSDFVAGHVWNRKKADFFFIDRIHDRMGFPETINAVKRFTVKHPKAVAKYIEDKANGPAVMQTLKGQIMGMIPVEPEEGKEARANAVTPIFESGNVYFPHPYYCPWINDVIEEVLAFPNGEHDDDVDAMTQALVKLMIGQQSLLDRYKNLM
;
A
#
# COMPACT_ATOMS: atom_id res chain seq x y z
N MET A 1 2.29 -54.35 -29.68
CA MET A 1 2.56 -52.93 -29.88
C MET A 1 1.77 -52.06 -28.94
N GLN A 2 0.43 -52.24 -28.80
CA GLN A 2 -0.45 -51.46 -27.90
C GLN A 2 -0.09 -51.70 -26.41
N GLN A 3 0.11 -52.95 -26.01
CA GLN A 3 0.48 -53.33 -24.63
C GLN A 3 1.92 -52.85 -24.23
N ALA A 4 2.82 -52.68 -25.19
CA ALA A 4 4.15 -52.14 -24.96
C ALA A 4 4.12 -50.61 -24.80
N LEU A 5 3.20 -49.94 -25.54
CA LEU A 5 2.98 -48.50 -25.36
C LEU A 5 2.26 -48.15 -24.05
N GLU A 6 1.29 -48.99 -23.62
CA GLU A 6 0.63 -48.81 -22.32
C GLU A 6 1.60 -49.04 -21.14
N ASN A 7 2.51 -50.02 -21.22
CA ASN A 7 3.56 -50.26 -20.21
C ASN A 7 4.56 -49.12 -20.16
N ASP A 8 4.96 -48.56 -21.30
CA ASP A 8 5.93 -47.45 -21.39
C ASP A 8 5.34 -46.15 -20.80
N VAL A 9 4.04 -45.89 -21.04
CA VAL A 9 3.33 -44.74 -20.43
C VAL A 9 3.23 -44.90 -18.90
N THR A 10 2.92 -46.11 -18.41
CA THR A 10 2.80 -46.38 -16.96
C THR A 10 4.15 -46.25 -16.25
N GLU A 11 5.24 -46.66 -16.89
CA GLU A 11 6.59 -46.54 -16.35
C GLU A 11 7.07 -45.08 -16.32
N GLN A 12 6.71 -44.28 -17.33
CA GLN A 12 6.99 -42.83 -17.38
C GLN A 12 6.18 -42.07 -16.33
N GLU A 13 4.90 -42.41 -16.12
CA GLU A 13 4.07 -41.80 -15.09
C GLU A 13 4.62 -42.10 -13.68
N ALA A 14 5.04 -43.32 -13.41
CA ALA A 14 5.64 -43.71 -12.13
C ALA A 14 6.96 -42.96 -11.86
N LEU A 15 7.79 -42.78 -12.90
CA LEU A 15 9.06 -42.02 -12.77
C LEU A 15 8.80 -40.54 -12.51
N LEU A 16 7.78 -39.94 -13.13
CA LEU A 16 7.39 -38.55 -12.87
C LEU A 16 6.88 -38.36 -11.45
N GLU A 17 6.05 -39.28 -10.95
CA GLU A 17 5.58 -39.25 -9.57
C GLU A 17 6.73 -39.36 -8.56
N GLU A 18 7.70 -40.26 -8.80
CA GLU A 18 8.90 -40.37 -7.96
C GLU A 18 9.74 -39.08 -7.98
N LEU A 19 9.88 -38.45 -9.13
CA LEU A 19 10.57 -37.17 -9.28
C LEU A 19 9.86 -36.05 -8.49
N ASP A 20 8.54 -35.94 -8.60
CA ASP A 20 7.74 -34.94 -7.89
C ASP A 20 7.85 -35.11 -6.35
N ILE A 21 7.89 -36.34 -5.88
CA ILE A 21 8.12 -36.67 -4.46
C ILE A 21 9.50 -36.18 -4.03
N GLU A 22 10.55 -36.48 -4.80
CA GLU A 22 11.93 -36.08 -4.46
C GLU A 22 12.10 -34.55 -4.51
N LEU A 23 11.46 -33.86 -5.45
CA LEU A 23 11.45 -32.40 -5.52
C LEU A 23 10.72 -31.81 -4.31
N ALA A 24 9.53 -32.33 -3.97
CA ALA A 24 8.74 -31.88 -2.82
C ALA A 24 9.48 -32.06 -1.49
N LYS A 25 10.33 -33.09 -1.37
CA LYS A 25 11.21 -33.27 -0.19
C LYS A 25 12.27 -32.18 -0.07
N ARG A 26 12.77 -31.63 -1.18
CA ARG A 26 13.92 -30.73 -1.23
C ARG A 26 13.57 -29.28 -0.96
N SER A 27 12.46 -28.79 -1.50
CA SER A 27 12.11 -27.38 -1.39
C SER A 27 10.64 -27.14 -1.03
N TYR A 28 10.40 -26.04 -0.34
CA TYR A 28 9.03 -25.61 -0.05
C TYR A 28 8.28 -25.21 -1.33
N ARG A 29 8.97 -24.64 -2.30
CA ARG A 29 8.43 -24.29 -3.60
C ARG A 29 7.79 -25.49 -4.31
N ASP A 30 8.53 -26.60 -4.35
CA ASP A 30 8.04 -27.82 -5.01
C ASP A 30 6.96 -28.51 -4.18
N TYR A 31 7.10 -28.48 -2.83
CA TYR A 31 6.05 -29.04 -1.94
C TYR A 31 4.71 -28.30 -2.08
N VAL A 32 4.69 -26.97 -2.20
CA VAL A 32 3.41 -26.25 -2.33
C VAL A 32 2.65 -26.68 -3.58
N THR A 33 3.35 -26.88 -4.69
CA THR A 33 2.76 -27.39 -5.94
C THR A 33 2.29 -28.84 -5.78
N TYR A 34 3.14 -29.71 -5.26
CA TYR A 34 2.83 -31.11 -4.98
C TYR A 34 1.60 -31.29 -4.09
N SER A 35 1.53 -30.54 -2.97
CA SER A 35 0.48 -30.66 -1.98
C SER A 35 -0.90 -30.15 -2.42
N HIS A 36 -0.98 -29.54 -3.61
CA HIS A 36 -2.23 -29.10 -4.25
C HIS A 36 -2.56 -29.87 -5.53
N PHE A 37 -1.91 -31.00 -5.79
CA PHE A 37 -2.18 -31.88 -6.94
C PHE A 37 -2.11 -31.17 -8.30
N GLY A 38 -1.22 -30.21 -8.46
CA GLY A 38 -1.10 -29.44 -9.69
C GLY A 38 -2.08 -28.27 -9.84
N ASP A 39 -3.07 -28.12 -8.94
CA ASP A 39 -4.00 -27.00 -8.96
C ASP A 39 -3.37 -25.67 -8.48
N TYR A 40 -2.16 -25.72 -7.93
CA TYR A 40 -1.42 -24.52 -7.49
C TYR A 40 -0.46 -24.07 -8.58
N GLN A 41 -0.72 -22.87 -9.10
CA GLN A 41 0.17 -22.22 -10.03
C GLN A 41 1.14 -21.29 -9.29
N LEU A 42 2.42 -21.41 -9.63
CA LEU A 42 3.46 -20.50 -9.15
C LEU A 42 3.48 -19.23 -10.00
N PHE A 43 3.58 -18.09 -9.32
CA PHE A 43 3.75 -16.76 -9.90
C PHE A 43 4.98 -16.12 -9.28
N GLU A 44 5.59 -15.13 -9.89
CA GLU A 44 6.80 -14.47 -9.39
C GLU A 44 6.68 -14.06 -7.91
N HIS A 45 5.54 -13.49 -7.51
CA HIS A 45 5.31 -13.09 -6.11
C HIS A 45 5.18 -14.29 -5.16
N THR A 46 4.62 -15.41 -5.60
CA THR A 46 4.52 -16.63 -4.77
C THR A 46 5.84 -17.40 -4.73
N GLU A 47 6.64 -17.34 -5.79
CA GLU A 47 8.02 -17.86 -5.80
C GLU A 47 8.89 -17.11 -4.78
N LEU A 48 8.84 -15.77 -4.78
CA LEU A 48 9.52 -14.96 -3.76
C LEU A 48 9.09 -15.34 -2.34
N ILE A 49 7.78 -15.55 -2.10
CA ILE A 49 7.28 -16.02 -0.79
C ILE A 49 7.89 -17.38 -0.43
N CYS A 50 7.88 -18.33 -1.36
CA CYS A 50 8.46 -19.66 -1.13
C CYS A 50 9.96 -19.59 -0.82
N GLU A 51 10.72 -18.77 -1.52
CA GLU A 51 12.13 -18.51 -1.26
C GLU A 51 12.37 -17.97 0.15
N LYS A 52 11.61 -16.95 0.57
CA LYS A 52 11.71 -16.40 1.92
C LYS A 52 11.38 -17.43 3.00
N LEU A 53 10.34 -18.24 2.78
CA LEU A 53 9.94 -19.28 3.73
C LEU A 53 10.97 -20.42 3.82
N GLN A 54 11.69 -20.72 2.74
CA GLN A 54 12.75 -21.73 2.72
C GLN A 54 13.86 -21.41 3.73
N HIS A 55 14.21 -20.15 3.96
CA HIS A 55 15.18 -19.77 5.00
C HIS A 55 14.79 -20.25 6.41
N ILE A 56 13.48 -20.26 6.73
CA ILE A 56 13.00 -20.81 8.02
C ILE A 56 13.16 -22.33 8.06
N ILE A 57 12.93 -23.02 6.94
CA ILE A 57 13.16 -24.48 6.82
C ILE A 57 14.64 -24.81 6.99
N ASP A 58 15.51 -24.00 6.44
CA ASP A 58 16.96 -24.15 6.50
C ASP A 58 17.53 -23.81 7.90
N GLY A 59 16.66 -23.44 8.84
CA GLY A 59 16.98 -23.24 10.26
C GLY A 59 17.34 -21.80 10.62
N GLU A 60 17.14 -20.83 9.72
CA GLU A 60 17.33 -19.42 10.03
C GLU A 60 16.17 -18.89 10.87
N GLN A 61 16.50 -18.08 11.88
CA GLN A 61 15.49 -17.33 12.64
C GLN A 61 15.08 -16.10 11.85
N LYS A 62 13.80 -16.02 11.47
CA LYS A 62 13.28 -14.94 10.61
C LYS A 62 12.02 -14.30 11.18
N TYR A 63 11.87 -13.02 10.89
CA TYR A 63 10.70 -12.22 11.25
C TYR A 63 10.19 -11.54 9.98
N TYR A 64 9.15 -12.13 9.39
CA TYR A 64 8.63 -11.66 8.10
C TYR A 64 7.31 -10.92 8.25
N ILE A 65 7.17 -9.84 7.53
CA ILE A 65 5.91 -9.13 7.29
C ILE A 65 5.60 -9.20 5.79
N PHE A 66 4.53 -9.91 5.44
CA PHE A 66 4.05 -10.00 4.06
C PHE A 66 2.79 -9.14 3.90
N GLU A 67 2.88 -8.15 3.02
CA GLU A 67 1.79 -7.24 2.67
C GLU A 67 1.45 -7.41 1.19
N LEU A 68 0.29 -8.03 0.91
CA LEU A 68 -0.17 -8.31 -0.45
C LEU A 68 -1.66 -7.96 -0.61
N PRO A 69 -2.11 -7.68 -1.85
CA PRO A 69 -3.52 -7.46 -2.15
C PRO A 69 -4.39 -8.70 -1.83
N PRO A 70 -5.71 -8.51 -1.68
CA PRO A 70 -6.65 -9.63 -1.60
C PRO A 70 -6.55 -10.53 -2.83
N ARG A 71 -6.79 -11.84 -2.65
CA ARG A 71 -6.87 -12.84 -3.74
C ARG A 71 -5.56 -13.13 -4.50
N HIS A 72 -4.41 -12.73 -3.97
CA HIS A 72 -3.08 -13.03 -4.55
C HIS A 72 -2.39 -14.20 -3.83
N SER A 73 -3.12 -15.24 -3.48
CA SER A 73 -2.64 -16.54 -2.95
C SER A 73 -1.83 -16.50 -1.65
N LYS A 74 -1.77 -15.36 -0.95
CA LYS A 74 -0.95 -15.19 0.27
C LYS A 74 -1.23 -16.25 1.34
N SER A 75 -2.50 -16.41 1.76
CA SER A 75 -2.86 -17.37 2.81
C SER A 75 -2.72 -18.82 2.34
N MET A 76 -3.00 -19.11 1.06
CA MET A 76 -2.83 -20.43 0.47
C MET A 76 -1.35 -20.86 0.53
N THR A 77 -0.45 -19.97 0.12
CA THR A 77 0.99 -20.22 0.12
C THR A 77 1.56 -20.27 1.54
N ILE A 78 1.14 -19.41 2.45
CA ILE A 78 1.79 -19.28 3.75
C ILE A 78 1.04 -20.09 4.83
N THR A 79 -0.21 -19.71 5.15
CA THR A 79 -0.89 -20.23 6.34
C THR A 79 -1.52 -21.60 6.13
N GLU A 80 -2.00 -21.88 4.91
CA GLU A 80 -2.70 -23.13 4.58
C GLU A 80 -1.75 -24.27 4.19
N THR A 81 -0.47 -23.98 3.94
CA THR A 81 0.48 -24.97 3.41
C THR A 81 1.80 -25.01 4.17
N PHE A 82 2.43 -23.88 4.46
CA PHE A 82 3.76 -23.85 5.05
C PHE A 82 3.88 -24.58 6.40
N PRO A 83 2.92 -24.47 7.35
CA PRO A 83 2.99 -25.20 8.62
C PRO A 83 3.15 -26.71 8.45
N SER A 84 2.47 -27.34 7.48
CA SER A 84 2.57 -28.78 7.23
C SER A 84 3.98 -29.18 6.82
N TYR A 85 4.61 -28.44 5.89
CA TYR A 85 5.98 -28.69 5.45
C TYR A 85 6.99 -28.43 6.57
N PHE A 86 6.83 -27.32 7.29
CA PHE A 86 7.69 -26.98 8.43
C PHE A 86 7.68 -28.09 9.49
N LEU A 87 6.51 -28.66 9.82
CA LEU A 87 6.37 -29.72 10.81
C LEU A 87 6.88 -31.07 10.30
N MET A 88 6.72 -31.39 9.03
CA MET A 88 7.31 -32.60 8.47
C MET A 88 8.84 -32.57 8.48
N LYS A 89 9.44 -31.42 8.20
CA LYS A 89 10.89 -31.21 8.30
C LYS A 89 11.38 -31.08 9.75
N ASN A 90 10.53 -30.65 10.67
CA ASN A 90 10.85 -30.36 12.06
C ASN A 90 9.80 -30.95 13.02
N PRO A 91 9.65 -32.29 13.12
CA PRO A 91 8.50 -32.95 13.78
C PRO A 91 8.40 -32.77 15.31
N LYS A 92 9.45 -32.21 15.94
CA LYS A 92 9.48 -31.87 17.38
C LYS A 92 9.04 -30.43 17.64
N LYS A 93 8.99 -29.57 16.61
CA LYS A 93 8.65 -28.14 16.74
C LYS A 93 7.15 -27.91 16.79
N ARG A 94 6.75 -26.76 17.29
CA ARG A 94 5.36 -26.34 17.44
C ARG A 94 5.05 -25.10 16.64
N VAL A 95 3.89 -25.11 16.01
CA VAL A 95 3.36 -23.98 15.22
C VAL A 95 2.10 -23.46 15.88
N ILE A 96 2.01 -22.13 16.02
CA ILE A 96 0.76 -21.44 16.30
C ILE A 96 0.36 -20.63 15.07
N THR A 97 -0.90 -20.79 14.62
CA THR A 97 -1.51 -19.91 13.61
C THR A 97 -2.68 -19.18 14.19
N THR A 98 -2.81 -17.90 13.86
CA THR A 98 -3.93 -17.07 14.30
C THR A 98 -4.47 -16.20 13.18
N SER A 99 -5.77 -15.89 13.23
CA SER A 99 -6.48 -15.05 12.29
C SER A 99 -7.60 -14.26 12.97
N TYR A 100 -8.39 -13.48 12.20
CA TYR A 100 -9.50 -12.71 12.79
C TYR A 100 -10.65 -13.57 13.35
N SER A 101 -10.77 -14.87 12.97
CA SER A 101 -11.90 -15.69 13.41
C SER A 101 -11.53 -17.15 13.67
N ASP A 102 -12.28 -17.79 14.59
CA ASP A 102 -12.15 -19.22 14.88
C ASP A 102 -12.51 -20.10 13.67
N ALA A 103 -13.44 -19.67 12.82
CA ALA A 103 -13.82 -20.40 11.62
C ALA A 103 -12.65 -20.52 10.65
N LEU A 104 -11.92 -19.42 10.43
CA LEU A 104 -10.74 -19.40 9.57
C LEU A 104 -9.57 -20.16 10.20
N ALA A 105 -9.37 -20.00 11.50
CA ALA A 105 -8.37 -20.78 12.25
C ALA A 105 -8.62 -22.31 12.13
N LYS A 106 -9.86 -22.74 12.25
CA LYS A 106 -10.24 -24.16 12.02
C LYS A 106 -9.90 -24.62 10.60
N GLN A 107 -10.12 -23.76 9.62
CA GLN A 107 -9.76 -24.08 8.22
C GLN A 107 -8.26 -24.28 8.06
N PHE A 108 -7.45 -23.39 8.61
CA PHE A 108 -5.99 -23.51 8.57
C PHE A 108 -5.47 -24.77 9.25
N GLY A 109 -5.95 -25.04 10.47
CA GLY A 109 -5.59 -26.25 11.20
C GLY A 109 -5.94 -27.52 10.45
N ARG A 110 -7.16 -27.59 9.88
CA ARG A 110 -7.63 -28.72 9.06
C ARG A 110 -6.76 -28.93 7.83
N LYS A 111 -6.54 -27.88 7.02
CA LYS A 111 -5.79 -27.99 5.76
C LYS A 111 -4.37 -28.50 5.98
N ASN A 112 -3.67 -27.97 6.97
CA ASN A 112 -2.32 -28.43 7.29
C ASN A 112 -2.28 -29.87 7.80
N ARG A 113 -3.21 -30.23 8.69
CA ARG A 113 -3.33 -31.62 9.19
C ARG A 113 -3.59 -32.60 8.05
N ASP A 114 -4.52 -32.26 7.16
CA ASP A 114 -4.93 -33.14 6.07
C ASP A 114 -3.81 -33.29 5.01
N LYS A 115 -2.99 -32.25 4.79
CA LYS A 115 -1.77 -32.33 3.97
C LYS A 115 -0.73 -33.31 4.57
N ILE A 116 -0.54 -33.29 5.89
CA ILE A 116 0.36 -34.27 6.52
C ILE A 116 -0.21 -35.69 6.41
N LYS A 117 -1.53 -35.88 6.58
CA LYS A 117 -2.17 -37.19 6.39
C LYS A 117 -2.01 -37.71 4.96
N MET A 118 -2.01 -36.82 4.00
CA MET A 118 -1.91 -37.17 2.58
C MET A 118 -0.46 -37.49 2.17
N ALA A 119 0.49 -36.65 2.56
CA ALA A 119 1.84 -36.66 2.03
C ALA A 119 2.93 -37.02 3.08
N GLY A 120 2.59 -37.02 4.37
CA GLY A 120 3.58 -37.14 5.44
C GLY A 120 4.33 -38.45 5.44
N ASP A 121 3.63 -39.58 5.25
CA ASP A 121 4.21 -40.91 5.15
C ASP A 121 5.19 -41.00 3.97
N GLN A 122 4.68 -40.66 2.78
CA GLN A 122 5.43 -40.77 1.52
C GLN A 122 6.67 -39.85 1.46
N LEU A 123 6.55 -38.64 2.00
CA LEU A 123 7.65 -37.67 1.95
C LEU A 123 8.68 -37.87 3.07
N PHE A 124 8.26 -38.10 4.32
CA PHE A 124 9.15 -38.00 5.48
C PHE A 124 8.90 -39.05 6.55
N ASP A 125 8.06 -40.06 6.33
CA ASP A 125 7.61 -41.05 7.35
C ASP A 125 7.03 -40.33 8.60
N ILE A 126 6.16 -39.34 8.35
CA ILE A 126 5.53 -38.53 9.42
C ILE A 126 4.03 -38.72 9.43
N HIS A 127 3.50 -38.99 10.61
CA HIS A 127 2.07 -39.26 10.84
C HIS A 127 1.46 -38.32 11.87
N ILE A 128 0.16 -38.09 11.75
CA ILE A 128 -0.62 -37.40 12.79
C ILE A 128 -0.90 -38.38 13.94
N ASN A 129 -0.66 -37.90 15.17
CA ASN A 129 -0.96 -38.70 16.36
C ASN A 129 -2.47 -38.97 16.47
N PRO A 130 -2.91 -40.24 16.44
CA PRO A 130 -4.34 -40.59 16.52
C PRO A 130 -5.02 -40.09 17.80
N ALA A 131 -4.29 -39.99 18.92
CA ALA A 131 -4.81 -39.54 20.20
C ALA A 131 -4.98 -38.00 20.28
N ASN A 132 -4.30 -37.25 19.41
CA ASN A 132 -4.43 -35.78 19.29
C ASN A 132 -4.49 -35.35 17.82
N SER A 133 -5.65 -35.52 17.19
CA SER A 133 -5.90 -35.28 15.77
C SER A 133 -7.05 -34.30 15.52
N GLY A 134 -7.31 -33.38 16.48
CA GLY A 134 -8.34 -32.34 16.38
C GLY A 134 -8.13 -31.42 15.18
N VAL A 135 -9.11 -30.57 14.90
CA VAL A 135 -9.04 -29.65 13.73
C VAL A 135 -8.15 -28.44 14.00
N THR A 136 -8.22 -27.93 15.23
CA THR A 136 -7.46 -26.75 15.67
C THR A 136 -6.23 -27.09 16.50
N ASP A 137 -6.16 -28.34 17.01
CA ASP A 137 -5.09 -28.81 17.86
C ASP A 137 -4.77 -30.25 17.51
N TRP A 138 -3.59 -30.48 17.00
CA TRP A 138 -3.10 -31.78 16.61
C TRP A 138 -1.58 -31.88 16.74
N SER A 139 -1.09 -33.08 16.90
CA SER A 139 0.35 -33.33 17.08
C SER A 139 0.87 -34.38 16.10
N ILE A 140 2.19 -34.33 15.91
CA ILE A 140 2.94 -35.36 15.17
C ILE A 140 3.15 -36.57 16.09
N ASP A 141 2.86 -37.74 15.54
CA ASP A 141 3.07 -39.00 16.26
C ASP A 141 4.55 -39.20 16.61
N GLN A 142 4.83 -39.81 17.76
CA GLN A 142 6.15 -40.12 18.30
C GLN A 142 7.07 -38.91 18.60
N TYR A 143 6.82 -37.73 18.01
CA TYR A 143 7.72 -36.57 18.14
C TYR A 143 7.21 -35.47 19.08
N GLY A 144 5.90 -35.38 19.28
CA GLY A 144 5.26 -34.44 20.21
C GLY A 144 5.22 -32.97 19.73
N GLY A 145 5.75 -32.65 18.54
CA GLY A 145 5.49 -31.40 17.87
C GLY A 145 4.05 -31.35 17.33
N GLY A 146 3.63 -30.21 16.78
CA GLY A 146 2.28 -30.09 16.25
C GLY A 146 1.84 -28.65 16.02
N MET A 147 0.56 -28.48 15.69
CA MET A 147 -0.03 -27.19 15.35
C MET A 147 -1.22 -26.87 16.25
N TYR A 148 -1.28 -25.62 16.66
CA TYR A 148 -2.44 -25.03 17.32
C TYR A 148 -2.94 -23.82 16.52
N SER A 149 -4.23 -23.79 16.21
CA SER A 149 -4.87 -22.75 15.43
C SER A 149 -5.99 -22.09 16.23
N THR A 150 -5.98 -20.77 16.34
CA THR A 150 -6.95 -20.00 17.13
C THR A 150 -7.24 -18.66 16.46
N SER A 151 -8.28 -17.96 16.91
CA SER A 151 -8.45 -16.54 16.54
C SER A 151 -7.52 -15.65 17.35
N MET A 152 -7.24 -14.45 16.82
CA MET A 152 -6.36 -13.47 17.47
C MET A 152 -6.84 -13.09 18.88
N LEU A 153 -8.15 -13.08 19.09
CA LEU A 153 -8.77 -12.78 20.38
C LEU A 153 -9.19 -14.04 21.17
N GLY A 154 -8.91 -15.24 20.62
CA GLY A 154 -9.24 -16.53 21.26
C GLY A 154 -8.22 -17.03 22.28
N GLY A 155 -7.05 -16.41 22.30
CA GLY A 155 -5.96 -16.74 23.22
C GLY A 155 -5.21 -18.03 22.86
N ALA A 156 -3.97 -18.15 23.37
CA ALA A 156 -3.09 -19.31 23.17
C ALA A 156 -2.48 -19.78 24.50
N THR A 157 -3.25 -19.70 25.59
CA THR A 157 -2.75 -20.00 26.94
C THR A 157 -2.23 -21.44 27.08
N GLY A 158 -1.06 -21.58 27.71
CA GLY A 158 -0.45 -22.89 27.96
C GLY A 158 0.24 -23.57 26.78
N ARG A 159 0.33 -22.88 25.62
CA ARG A 159 0.96 -23.42 24.40
C ARG A 159 2.17 -22.59 23.99
N GLY A 160 3.28 -23.29 23.68
CA GLY A 160 4.49 -22.66 23.16
C GLY A 160 4.60 -22.80 21.63
N ALA A 161 5.38 -21.96 20.98
CA ALA A 161 5.62 -22.03 19.54
C ALA A 161 7.08 -21.76 19.15
N ASP A 162 7.54 -22.50 18.14
CA ASP A 162 8.78 -22.26 17.42
C ASP A 162 8.52 -21.45 16.14
N LEU A 163 7.30 -21.50 15.64
CA LEU A 163 6.81 -20.70 14.52
C LEU A 163 5.42 -20.13 14.86
N LEU A 164 5.30 -18.81 14.77
CA LEU A 164 4.02 -18.12 14.87
C LEU A 164 3.65 -17.50 13.52
N ILE A 165 2.42 -17.75 13.07
CA ILE A 165 1.86 -17.14 11.86
C ILE A 165 0.59 -16.38 12.25
N ILE A 166 0.57 -15.07 11.95
CA ILE A 166 -0.59 -14.20 12.13
C ILE A 166 -1.11 -13.85 10.75
N ASP A 167 -2.30 -14.32 10.38
CA ASP A 167 -2.90 -14.12 9.07
C ASP A 167 -4.18 -13.30 9.15
N ASP A 168 -4.16 -12.10 8.59
CA ASP A 168 -5.26 -11.14 8.54
C ASP A 168 -6.00 -11.04 9.90
N PRO A 169 -5.39 -10.47 10.96
CA PRO A 169 -5.98 -10.42 12.30
C PRO A 169 -7.17 -9.47 12.43
N ILE A 170 -7.50 -8.69 11.40
CA ILE A 170 -8.61 -7.74 11.30
C ILE A 170 -9.55 -8.21 10.19
N LYS A 171 -10.85 -8.29 10.49
CA LYS A 171 -11.86 -8.85 9.59
C LYS A 171 -12.29 -7.90 8.48
N ASN A 172 -12.49 -6.63 8.81
CA ASN A 172 -13.09 -5.65 7.91
C ASN A 172 -12.71 -4.22 8.30
N ARG A 173 -13.21 -3.24 7.53
CA ARG A 173 -12.95 -1.82 7.75
C ARG A 173 -13.47 -1.32 9.10
N GLU A 174 -14.66 -1.76 9.55
CA GLU A 174 -15.25 -1.33 10.82
C GLU A 174 -14.33 -1.69 12.00
N GLU A 175 -13.81 -2.93 12.03
CA GLU A 175 -12.83 -3.36 13.03
C GLU A 175 -11.52 -2.57 12.92
N ALA A 176 -11.06 -2.31 11.70
CA ALA A 176 -9.83 -1.56 11.44
C ALA A 176 -9.90 -0.11 11.92
N GLU A 177 -11.05 0.56 11.77
CA GLU A 177 -11.27 1.93 12.25
C GLU A 177 -11.45 2.00 13.78
N SER A 178 -11.81 0.89 14.43
CA SER A 178 -11.97 0.83 15.88
C SER A 178 -10.63 0.80 16.60
N LYS A 179 -10.24 1.92 17.22
CA LYS A 179 -9.03 1.98 18.08
C LYS A 179 -9.03 0.90 19.15
N THR A 180 -10.21 0.63 19.77
CA THR A 180 -10.35 -0.40 20.81
C THR A 180 -9.99 -1.80 20.30
N ILE A 181 -10.37 -2.14 19.06
CA ILE A 181 -10.04 -3.44 18.47
C ILE A 181 -8.55 -3.48 18.12
N ARG A 182 -7.99 -2.45 17.52
CA ARG A 182 -6.55 -2.38 17.23
C ARG A 182 -5.71 -2.50 18.50
N ASP A 183 -6.11 -1.82 19.57
CA ASP A 183 -5.44 -1.89 20.88
C ASP A 183 -5.48 -3.33 21.45
N LYS A 184 -6.63 -4.01 21.39
CA LYS A 184 -6.77 -5.40 21.84
C LYS A 184 -5.90 -6.36 21.03
N ILE A 185 -5.88 -6.23 19.70
CA ILE A 185 -5.05 -7.06 18.83
C ILE A 185 -3.57 -6.89 19.18
N TYR A 186 -3.12 -5.66 19.40
CA TYR A 186 -1.74 -5.40 19.76
C TYR A 186 -1.41 -5.91 21.19
N GLN A 187 -2.33 -5.78 22.14
CA GLN A 187 -2.18 -6.36 23.48
C GLN A 187 -2.07 -7.88 23.45
N GLU A 188 -2.89 -8.55 22.63
CA GLU A 188 -2.79 -10.00 22.46
C GLU A 188 -1.46 -10.41 21.84
N TRP A 189 -0.95 -9.65 20.87
CA TRP A 189 0.41 -9.84 20.38
C TRP A 189 1.44 -9.80 21.51
N GLU A 190 1.44 -8.73 22.33
CA GLU A 190 2.43 -8.52 23.37
C GLU A 190 2.30 -9.50 24.54
N SER A 191 1.07 -9.68 25.06
CA SER A 191 0.83 -10.40 26.30
C SER A 191 0.56 -11.90 26.11
N THR A 192 0.00 -12.29 24.96
CA THR A 192 -0.42 -13.68 24.72
C THR A 192 0.53 -14.38 23.75
N PHE A 193 0.67 -13.88 22.50
CA PHE A 193 1.41 -14.63 21.46
C PHE A 193 2.93 -14.52 21.63
N PHE A 194 3.46 -13.31 21.81
CA PHE A 194 4.90 -13.11 21.95
C PHE A 194 5.48 -13.85 23.15
N THR A 195 4.77 -13.90 24.28
CA THR A 195 5.20 -14.60 25.50
C THR A 195 5.21 -16.12 25.37
N ARG A 196 4.66 -16.67 24.29
CA ARG A 196 4.64 -18.12 23.99
C ARG A 196 5.76 -18.58 23.10
N LEU A 197 6.57 -17.66 22.59
CA LEU A 197 7.61 -17.99 21.63
C LEU A 197 8.84 -18.61 22.32
N HIS A 198 9.28 -19.76 21.81
CA HIS A 198 10.48 -20.44 22.27
C HIS A 198 11.73 -19.68 21.82
N LYS A 199 12.88 -19.94 22.45
CA LYS A 199 14.16 -19.39 21.99
C LYS A 199 14.47 -19.88 20.57
N GLY A 200 14.83 -18.96 19.66
CA GLY A 200 15.10 -19.28 18.25
C GLY A 200 13.85 -19.40 17.38
N HIS A 201 12.73 -18.85 17.83
CA HIS A 201 11.47 -18.81 17.08
C HIS A 201 11.55 -17.92 15.83
N SER A 202 10.65 -18.20 14.90
CA SER A 202 10.36 -17.31 13.76
C SER A 202 8.92 -16.80 13.83
N VAL A 203 8.67 -15.63 13.29
CA VAL A 203 7.33 -15.02 13.24
C VAL A 203 7.03 -14.55 11.81
N ILE A 204 5.83 -14.87 11.35
CA ILE A 204 5.31 -14.41 10.06
C ILE A 204 4.01 -13.66 10.33
N VAL A 205 3.93 -12.42 9.87
CA VAL A 205 2.71 -11.61 9.86
C VAL A 205 2.28 -11.37 8.43
N ILE A 206 1.06 -11.75 8.10
CA ILE A 206 0.48 -11.62 6.77
C ILE A 206 -0.75 -10.73 6.91
N MET A 207 -0.79 -9.64 6.20
CA MET A 207 -1.96 -8.76 6.21
C MET A 207 -2.22 -8.12 4.85
N THR A 208 -3.50 -7.93 4.59
CA THR A 208 -3.97 -6.84 3.75
C THR A 208 -4.10 -5.61 4.64
N ARG A 209 -3.49 -4.49 4.26
CA ARG A 209 -3.45 -3.30 5.12
C ARG A 209 -4.79 -2.56 5.10
N TRP A 210 -5.35 -2.28 6.27
CA TRP A 210 -6.61 -1.56 6.43
C TRP A 210 -6.43 -0.16 7.02
N HIS A 211 -5.45 -0.02 7.93
CA HIS A 211 -5.23 1.21 8.70
C HIS A 211 -3.73 1.36 8.99
N GLU A 212 -3.20 2.60 9.04
CA GLU A 212 -1.78 2.81 9.34
C GLU A 212 -1.39 2.34 10.76
N ASP A 213 -2.31 2.47 11.73
CA ASP A 213 -2.15 2.03 13.11
C ASP A 213 -2.68 0.59 13.33
N ASP A 214 -2.63 -0.27 12.31
CA ASP A 214 -2.91 -1.69 12.44
C ASP A 214 -1.72 -2.45 13.08
N LEU A 215 -1.84 -3.78 13.23
CA LEU A 215 -0.78 -4.58 13.84
C LEU A 215 0.59 -4.35 13.18
N ILE A 216 0.67 -4.40 11.85
CA ILE A 216 1.92 -4.19 11.11
C ILE A 216 2.46 -2.77 11.35
N GLY A 217 1.62 -1.74 11.28
CA GLY A 217 2.02 -0.36 11.55
C GLY A 217 2.66 -0.20 12.93
N ARG A 218 2.07 -0.85 13.95
CA ARG A 218 2.60 -0.81 15.32
C ARG A 218 3.88 -1.62 15.48
N LEU A 219 3.98 -2.80 14.87
CA LEU A 219 5.20 -3.63 14.90
C LEU A 219 6.39 -2.90 14.26
N LEU A 220 6.18 -2.27 13.11
CA LEU A 220 7.20 -1.49 12.41
C LEU A 220 7.61 -0.24 13.20
N LYS A 221 6.64 0.45 13.81
CA LYS A 221 6.91 1.62 14.67
C LYS A 221 7.67 1.25 15.94
N ALA A 222 7.32 0.14 16.58
CA ALA A 222 8.00 -0.35 17.79
C ALA A 222 9.42 -0.82 17.50
N ASN A 223 9.67 -1.36 16.30
CA ASN A 223 10.98 -1.80 15.80
C ASN A 223 11.77 -2.67 16.80
N THR A 224 11.06 -3.54 17.53
CA THR A 224 11.66 -4.39 18.59
C THR A 224 12.28 -5.68 18.08
N LEU A 225 11.88 -6.13 16.88
CA LEU A 225 12.41 -7.29 16.19
C LEU A 225 12.95 -6.89 14.81
N PRO A 226 13.92 -7.62 14.25
CA PRO A 226 14.50 -7.32 12.94
C PRO A 226 13.55 -7.77 11.81
N TRP A 227 12.44 -7.05 11.66
CA TRP A 227 11.42 -7.35 10.66
C TRP A 227 11.96 -7.16 9.23
N GLU A 228 11.84 -8.19 8.43
CA GLU A 228 11.98 -8.09 6.98
C GLU A 228 10.59 -7.89 6.36
N ARG A 229 10.38 -6.73 5.77
CA ARG A 229 9.11 -6.33 5.17
C ARG A 229 9.08 -6.67 3.68
N ILE A 230 8.15 -7.51 3.27
CA ILE A 230 7.89 -7.90 1.89
C ILE A 230 6.56 -7.25 1.49
N ARG A 231 6.62 -6.05 0.90
CA ARG A 231 5.46 -5.32 0.40
C ARG A 231 5.36 -5.50 -1.11
N LEU A 232 4.28 -6.09 -1.56
CA LEU A 232 3.99 -6.37 -2.96
C LEU A 232 2.66 -5.70 -3.36
N PRO A 233 2.68 -4.47 -3.86
CA PRO A 233 1.47 -3.75 -4.27
C PRO A 233 0.87 -4.35 -5.54
N ALA A 234 -0.45 -4.17 -5.74
CA ALA A 234 -1.17 -4.65 -6.93
C ALA A 234 -0.59 -4.06 -8.23
N ILE A 235 -0.20 -2.79 -8.18
CA ILE A 235 0.49 -2.09 -9.27
C ILE A 235 1.86 -1.68 -8.76
N ALA A 236 2.89 -1.98 -9.53
CA ALA A 236 4.28 -1.70 -9.19
C ALA A 236 4.53 -0.19 -9.01
N GLU A 237 5.27 0.11 -7.98
CA GLU A 237 5.74 1.44 -7.61
C GLU A 237 7.28 1.45 -7.65
N GLU A 238 7.89 2.57 -7.29
CA GLU A 238 9.34 2.65 -7.19
C GLU A 238 9.92 1.62 -6.21
N ASN A 239 11.11 1.08 -6.57
CA ASN A 239 11.81 0.06 -5.79
C ASN A 239 11.00 -1.23 -5.59
N ASP A 240 10.28 -1.67 -6.61
CA ASP A 240 9.51 -2.90 -6.58
C ASP A 240 10.40 -4.12 -6.31
N LEU A 241 10.01 -4.97 -5.36
CA LEU A 241 10.80 -6.13 -4.93
C LEU A 241 10.96 -7.23 -6.00
N LEU A 242 10.05 -7.26 -6.98
CA LEU A 242 10.10 -8.19 -8.11
C LEU A 242 10.78 -7.58 -9.33
N GLY A 243 11.23 -6.31 -9.25
CA GLY A 243 11.83 -5.60 -10.38
C GLY A 243 10.85 -5.24 -11.49
N ARG A 244 9.54 -5.22 -11.21
CA ARG A 244 8.52 -4.80 -12.17
C ARG A 244 8.69 -3.33 -12.54
N GLU A 245 8.35 -2.99 -13.77
CA GLU A 245 8.28 -1.59 -14.19
C GLU A 245 7.12 -0.86 -13.48
N ILE A 246 7.31 0.44 -13.20
CA ILE A 246 6.26 1.26 -12.57
C ILE A 246 4.99 1.19 -13.41
N GLY A 247 3.87 0.88 -12.75
CA GLY A 247 2.58 0.71 -13.40
C GLY A 247 2.24 -0.72 -13.81
N GLN A 248 3.18 -1.66 -13.76
CA GLN A 248 2.96 -3.07 -14.09
C GLN A 248 2.20 -3.78 -12.97
N SER A 249 1.25 -4.61 -13.34
CA SER A 249 0.41 -5.38 -12.39
C SER A 249 1.17 -6.52 -11.71
N LEU A 250 0.70 -6.96 -10.52
CA LEU A 250 1.34 -8.02 -9.72
C LEU A 250 1.12 -9.42 -10.28
N CYS A 251 -0.06 -9.70 -10.82
CA CYS A 251 -0.41 -11.04 -11.28
C CYS A 251 -1.43 -10.98 -12.44
N PRO A 252 -0.97 -10.57 -13.63
CA PRO A 252 -1.84 -10.49 -14.81
C PRO A 252 -2.36 -11.85 -15.26
N GLU A 253 -1.66 -12.94 -14.94
CA GLU A 253 -2.01 -14.33 -15.30
C GLU A 253 -3.32 -14.77 -14.62
N LEU A 254 -3.63 -14.23 -13.44
CA LEU A 254 -4.91 -14.45 -12.75
C LEU A 254 -5.99 -13.44 -13.15
N GLY A 255 -5.76 -12.64 -14.19
CA GLY A 255 -6.67 -11.60 -14.66
C GLY A 255 -6.59 -10.30 -13.86
N TYR A 256 -5.62 -10.18 -12.94
CA TYR A 256 -5.37 -8.95 -12.17
C TYR A 256 -4.38 -8.04 -12.92
N ASN A 257 -4.76 -7.67 -14.15
CA ASN A 257 -4.00 -6.79 -15.03
C ASN A 257 -4.27 -5.30 -14.75
N GLU A 258 -3.66 -4.42 -15.52
CA GLU A 258 -3.78 -2.97 -15.37
C GLU A 258 -5.22 -2.47 -15.60
N GLU A 259 -5.98 -3.10 -16.54
CA GLU A 259 -7.38 -2.77 -16.79
C GLU A 259 -8.26 -3.11 -15.58
N TRP A 260 -8.07 -4.31 -15.00
CA TRP A 260 -8.71 -4.70 -13.74
C TRP A 260 -8.39 -3.72 -12.62
N ALA A 261 -7.13 -3.27 -12.53
CA ALA A 261 -6.69 -2.33 -11.51
C ALA A 261 -7.44 -0.98 -11.62
N GLU A 262 -7.56 -0.44 -12.84
CA GLU A 262 -8.30 0.79 -13.10
C GLU A 262 -9.79 0.67 -12.76
N ILE A 263 -10.42 -0.44 -13.15
CA ILE A 263 -11.83 -0.70 -12.82
C ILE A 263 -12.01 -0.84 -11.30
N THR A 264 -11.12 -1.60 -10.66
CA THR A 264 -11.18 -1.83 -9.22
C THR A 264 -10.97 -0.52 -8.45
N LYS A 265 -9.96 0.29 -8.81
CA LYS A 265 -9.69 1.60 -8.21
C LYS A 265 -10.92 2.52 -8.29
N LYS A 266 -11.60 2.56 -9.43
CA LYS A 266 -12.84 3.34 -9.60
C LYS A 266 -13.98 2.80 -8.73
N THR A 267 -14.09 1.50 -8.59
CA THR A 267 -15.17 0.84 -7.84
C THR A 267 -15.03 1.00 -6.33
N VAL A 268 -13.81 0.78 -5.80
CA VAL A 268 -13.58 0.78 -4.34
C VAL A 268 -13.19 2.15 -3.78
N GLY A 269 -12.84 3.08 -4.66
CA GLY A 269 -12.35 4.42 -4.32
C GLY A 269 -10.87 4.45 -3.93
N SER A 270 -10.26 5.65 -4.02
CA SER A 270 -8.82 5.85 -3.85
C SER A 270 -8.29 5.39 -2.50
N ARG A 271 -8.99 5.70 -1.40
CA ARG A 271 -8.60 5.30 -0.03
C ARG A 271 -8.54 3.78 0.14
N THR A 272 -9.56 3.06 -0.34
CA THR A 272 -9.59 1.59 -0.25
C THR A 272 -8.54 0.97 -1.15
N TRP A 273 -8.35 1.53 -2.34
CA TRP A 273 -7.30 1.09 -3.26
C TRP A 273 -5.91 1.25 -2.64
N ALA A 274 -5.57 2.44 -2.14
CA ALA A 274 -4.29 2.70 -1.48
C ALA A 274 -4.03 1.74 -0.30
N SER A 275 -5.05 1.50 0.54
CA SER A 275 -4.93 0.60 1.68
C SER A 275 -4.77 -0.86 1.27
N LEU A 276 -5.80 -1.43 0.62
CA LEU A 276 -5.91 -2.88 0.42
C LEU A 276 -5.10 -3.40 -0.76
N TYR A 277 -4.96 -2.59 -1.81
CA TYR A 277 -4.32 -3.02 -3.05
C TYR A 277 -2.88 -2.51 -3.17
N GLN A 278 -2.60 -1.29 -2.72
CA GLN A 278 -1.23 -0.74 -2.74
C GLN A 278 -0.50 -0.88 -1.39
N GLN A 279 -1.13 -1.44 -0.36
CA GLN A 279 -0.57 -1.65 0.98
C GLN A 279 -0.06 -0.35 1.63
N ARG A 280 -0.73 0.77 1.34
CA ARG A 280 -0.47 2.11 1.88
C ARG A 280 -1.71 2.65 2.58
N PRO A 281 -2.05 2.12 3.78
CA PRO A 281 -3.18 2.65 4.54
C PRO A 281 -2.91 4.08 4.98
N ARG A 282 -3.95 4.92 4.89
CA ARG A 282 -3.90 6.33 5.25
C ARG A 282 -4.84 6.63 6.41
N PRO A 283 -4.52 7.61 7.27
CA PRO A 283 -5.39 8.01 8.36
C PRO A 283 -6.78 8.47 7.88
N ALA A 284 -7.81 8.08 8.60
CA ALA A 284 -9.14 8.68 8.43
C ALA A 284 -9.29 9.98 9.22
N GLU A 285 -8.57 10.07 10.34
CA GLU A 285 -8.54 11.21 11.25
C GLU A 285 -7.09 11.63 11.48
N GLY A 286 -6.83 12.92 11.39
CA GLY A 286 -5.50 13.52 11.53
C GLY A 286 -4.96 14.13 10.23
N ALA A 287 -5.60 13.91 9.10
CA ALA A 287 -5.38 14.69 7.90
C ALA A 287 -5.89 16.12 8.12
N ILE A 288 -5.06 17.09 7.77
CA ILE A 288 -5.45 18.51 7.84
C ILE A 288 -6.62 18.80 6.91
N PHE A 289 -6.66 18.12 5.76
CA PHE A 289 -7.73 18.24 4.76
C PHE A 289 -8.68 17.03 4.84
N LYS A 290 -9.99 17.29 4.83
CA LYS A 290 -11.03 16.25 4.91
C LYS A 290 -11.63 15.98 3.53
N GLU A 291 -11.84 14.71 3.19
CA GLU A 291 -12.43 14.31 1.91
C GLU A 291 -13.77 15.01 1.61
N LYS A 292 -14.62 15.18 2.61
CA LYS A 292 -15.92 15.88 2.49
C LYS A 292 -15.84 17.36 2.11
N TRP A 293 -14.65 17.97 2.20
CA TRP A 293 -14.41 19.36 1.79
C TRP A 293 -14.04 19.51 0.32
N LEU A 294 -13.68 18.40 -0.34
CA LEU A 294 -13.29 18.43 -1.75
C LEU A 294 -14.48 18.75 -2.63
N LYS A 295 -14.32 19.76 -3.49
CA LYS A 295 -15.28 20.14 -4.52
C LYS A 295 -14.65 19.96 -5.90
N PHE A 296 -15.49 19.60 -6.86
CA PHE A 296 -15.03 19.30 -8.21
C PHE A 296 -15.66 20.23 -9.24
N TYR A 297 -14.95 20.42 -10.35
CA TYR A 297 -15.47 21.12 -11.51
C TYR A 297 -15.22 20.32 -12.80
N VAL A 298 -16.00 20.64 -13.83
CA VAL A 298 -15.86 20.14 -15.20
C VAL A 298 -15.85 21.30 -16.21
N PRO A 299 -15.33 21.10 -17.44
CA PRO A 299 -15.14 22.20 -18.40
C PRO A 299 -16.46 22.79 -18.93
N SER A 300 -17.54 21.98 -19.00
CA SER A 300 -18.81 22.45 -19.55
C SER A 300 -20.02 21.64 -19.06
N GLU A 301 -21.19 22.16 -19.28
CA GLU A 301 -22.47 21.51 -18.98
C GLU A 301 -22.65 20.23 -19.82
N GLU A 302 -22.18 20.23 -21.09
CA GLU A 302 -22.24 19.07 -21.96
C GLU A 302 -21.38 17.92 -21.40
N PHE A 303 -20.21 18.26 -20.84
CA PHE A 303 -19.35 17.26 -20.19
C PHE A 303 -20.04 16.68 -18.95
N ARG A 304 -20.65 17.54 -18.10
CA ARG A 304 -21.37 17.13 -16.91
C ARG A 304 -22.48 16.12 -17.23
N LYS A 305 -23.29 16.43 -18.25
CA LYS A 305 -24.37 15.55 -18.74
C LYS A 305 -23.85 14.26 -19.37
N LYS A 306 -22.77 14.33 -20.15
CA LYS A 306 -22.19 13.14 -20.80
C LYS A 306 -21.76 12.07 -19.82
N TYR A 307 -21.27 12.46 -18.65
CA TYR A 307 -20.78 11.54 -17.62
C TYR A 307 -21.76 11.36 -16.44
N ASP A 308 -22.98 11.85 -16.58
CA ASP A 308 -24.06 11.76 -15.57
C ASP A 308 -23.61 12.24 -14.17
N LEU A 309 -22.91 13.37 -14.13
CA LEU A 309 -22.39 13.96 -12.90
C LEU A 309 -23.45 14.85 -12.25
N GLY A 310 -23.49 14.81 -10.91
CA GLY A 310 -24.46 15.57 -10.12
C GLY A 310 -24.33 17.10 -10.26
N GLU A 311 -25.36 17.81 -9.82
CA GLU A 311 -25.39 19.28 -9.86
C GLU A 311 -24.39 19.95 -8.90
N ASP A 312 -23.88 19.21 -7.93
CA ASP A 312 -22.81 19.60 -7.01
C ASP A 312 -21.44 19.74 -7.68
N VAL A 313 -21.27 19.19 -8.88
CA VAL A 313 -20.06 19.38 -9.72
C VAL A 313 -20.18 20.70 -10.48
N ALA A 314 -19.31 21.63 -10.15
CA ALA A 314 -19.32 22.98 -10.72
C ALA A 314 -18.90 23.01 -12.21
N ILE A 315 -19.30 24.06 -12.93
CA ILE A 315 -18.79 24.35 -14.27
C ILE A 315 -17.64 25.36 -14.17
N LEU A 316 -16.53 25.07 -14.82
CA LEU A 316 -15.35 25.94 -14.81
C LEU A 316 -15.71 27.35 -15.35
N PRO A 317 -15.46 28.42 -14.60
CA PRO A 317 -15.69 29.78 -15.06
C PRO A 317 -14.85 30.13 -16.27
N ARG A 318 -15.42 30.90 -17.22
CA ARG A 318 -14.69 31.38 -18.40
C ARG A 318 -13.69 32.51 -18.10
N LEU A 319 -13.97 33.30 -17.06
CA LEU A 319 -13.16 34.43 -16.64
C LEU A 319 -12.81 34.33 -15.15
N PHE A 320 -11.59 34.70 -14.83
CA PHE A 320 -11.03 34.71 -13.49
C PHE A 320 -10.47 36.08 -13.14
N ASP A 321 -10.52 36.40 -11.85
CA ASP A 321 -10.00 37.68 -11.34
C ASP A 321 -8.49 37.67 -11.20
N LYS A 322 -7.92 36.52 -10.86
CA LYS A 322 -6.48 36.28 -10.73
C LYS A 322 -6.10 34.91 -11.23
N SER A 323 -4.88 34.80 -11.74
CA SER A 323 -4.25 33.52 -12.12
C SER A 323 -2.79 33.56 -11.72
N ALA A 324 -2.30 32.47 -11.09
CA ALA A 324 -0.92 32.40 -10.67
C ALA A 324 -0.37 30.97 -10.85
N GLN A 325 0.94 30.88 -10.98
CA GLN A 325 1.70 29.64 -10.83
C GLN A 325 2.28 29.58 -9.42
N SER A 326 2.47 28.39 -8.90
CA SER A 326 3.17 28.11 -7.66
C SER A 326 4.11 26.93 -7.86
N TRP A 327 5.34 27.06 -7.39
CA TRP A 327 6.37 26.07 -7.61
C TRP A 327 7.06 25.69 -6.30
N ASP A 328 7.12 24.39 -6.04
CA ASP A 328 8.07 23.77 -5.10
C ASP A 328 9.18 23.10 -5.91
N MET A 329 10.44 23.43 -5.57
CA MET A 329 11.63 23.04 -6.34
C MET A 329 12.70 22.48 -5.42
N ALA A 330 12.36 21.50 -4.58
CA ALA A 330 13.33 20.85 -3.73
C ALA A 330 14.21 19.88 -4.52
N PHE A 331 15.55 20.06 -4.48
CA PHE A 331 16.52 19.10 -5.02
C PHE A 331 17.48 18.68 -3.91
N LYS A 332 17.66 17.40 -3.70
CA LYS A 332 18.84 16.85 -3.00
C LYS A 332 19.78 16.25 -4.03
N ASP A 333 21.06 16.58 -3.91
CA ASP A 333 22.16 16.14 -4.79
C ASP A 333 22.50 14.63 -4.61
N THR A 334 21.48 13.77 -4.49
CA THR A 334 21.64 12.32 -4.38
C THR A 334 20.91 11.64 -5.54
N LYS A 335 21.31 10.41 -5.89
CA LYS A 335 20.74 9.59 -6.99
C LYS A 335 19.22 9.36 -6.91
N THR A 336 18.56 9.85 -5.86
CA THR A 336 17.11 9.96 -5.67
C THR A 336 16.75 11.44 -5.63
N SER A 337 16.51 12.08 -6.79
CA SER A 337 16.03 13.46 -6.87
C SER A 337 14.61 13.55 -6.29
N ASP A 338 14.34 14.58 -5.46
CA ASP A 338 12.99 14.92 -5.00
C ASP A 338 12.13 15.40 -6.18
N PHE A 339 10.82 15.37 -6.05
CA PHE A 339 9.91 15.86 -7.09
C PHE A 339 9.94 17.40 -7.19
N VAL A 340 9.70 17.88 -8.39
CA VAL A 340 9.40 19.30 -8.65
C VAL A 340 7.92 19.41 -8.92
N ALA A 341 7.21 20.16 -8.08
CA ALA A 341 5.78 20.43 -8.25
C ALA A 341 5.53 21.86 -8.75
N GLY A 342 4.77 21.98 -9.82
CA GLY A 342 4.35 23.26 -10.40
C GLY A 342 2.84 23.29 -10.62
N HIS A 343 2.14 24.23 -10.01
CA HIS A 343 0.68 24.36 -10.05
C HIS A 343 0.24 25.63 -10.76
N VAL A 344 -0.92 25.59 -11.45
CA VAL A 344 -1.68 26.77 -11.87
C VAL A 344 -2.97 26.85 -11.10
N TRP A 345 -3.17 27.94 -10.40
CA TRP A 345 -4.38 28.26 -9.66
C TRP A 345 -5.05 29.53 -10.18
N ASN A 346 -6.35 29.44 -10.38
CA ASN A 346 -7.17 30.59 -10.75
C ASN A 346 -8.13 30.94 -9.62
N ARG A 347 -8.42 32.23 -9.45
CA ARG A 347 -9.37 32.73 -8.46
C ARG A 347 -10.51 33.49 -9.13
N LYS A 348 -11.73 33.23 -8.68
CA LYS A 348 -12.93 34.00 -9.04
C LYS A 348 -13.71 34.33 -7.78
N LYS A 349 -13.71 35.60 -7.38
CA LYS A 349 -14.30 36.05 -6.09
C LYS A 349 -13.70 35.31 -4.89
N ALA A 350 -14.52 34.50 -4.19
CA ALA A 350 -14.07 33.68 -3.07
C ALA A 350 -13.52 32.32 -3.47
N ASP A 351 -13.77 31.88 -4.73
CA ASP A 351 -13.50 30.53 -5.17
C ASP A 351 -12.13 30.40 -5.84
N PHE A 352 -11.47 29.27 -5.58
CA PHE A 352 -10.14 28.89 -6.08
C PHE A 352 -10.26 27.63 -6.92
N PHE A 353 -9.67 27.63 -8.11
CA PHE A 353 -9.74 26.55 -9.08
C PHE A 353 -8.35 26.05 -9.40
N PHE A 354 -8.09 24.77 -9.17
CA PHE A 354 -6.86 24.11 -9.58
C PHE A 354 -6.93 23.77 -11.06
N ILE A 355 -6.07 24.35 -11.87
CA ILE A 355 -6.22 24.31 -13.34
C ILE A 355 -5.29 23.30 -14.00
N ASP A 356 -4.02 23.25 -13.56
CA ASP A 356 -3.01 22.42 -14.20
C ASP A 356 -1.84 22.12 -13.26
N ARG A 357 -1.12 21.03 -13.55
CA ARG A 357 -0.04 20.50 -12.74
C ARG A 357 1.16 20.11 -13.60
N ILE A 358 2.35 20.33 -13.06
CA ILE A 358 3.57 19.60 -13.37
C ILE A 358 4.03 18.94 -12.07
N HIS A 359 4.31 17.65 -12.11
CA HIS A 359 4.88 16.91 -10.99
C HIS A 359 5.75 15.81 -11.56
N ASP A 360 7.06 15.97 -11.47
CA ASP A 360 8.00 15.03 -12.06
C ASP A 360 9.36 15.16 -11.36
N ARG A 361 10.17 14.13 -11.46
CA ARG A 361 11.57 14.18 -11.03
C ARG A 361 12.39 14.84 -12.11
N MET A 362 12.85 16.04 -11.85
CA MET A 362 13.54 16.86 -12.83
C MET A 362 14.86 17.40 -12.27
N GLY A 363 15.93 17.29 -13.05
CA GLY A 363 17.15 18.03 -12.81
C GLY A 363 16.99 19.52 -13.11
N PHE A 364 18.03 20.29 -12.80
CA PHE A 364 17.99 21.76 -12.98
C PHE A 364 17.66 22.22 -14.41
N PRO A 365 18.26 21.64 -15.49
CA PRO A 365 17.92 22.04 -16.87
C PRO A 365 16.48 21.73 -17.27
N GLU A 366 15.98 20.57 -16.81
CA GLU A 366 14.62 20.12 -17.08
C GLU A 366 13.60 21.02 -16.38
N THR A 367 13.87 21.39 -15.12
CA THR A 367 13.04 22.35 -14.37
C THR A 367 12.97 23.71 -15.06
N ILE A 368 14.08 24.26 -15.54
CA ILE A 368 14.11 25.50 -16.32
C ILE A 368 13.19 25.41 -17.54
N ASN A 369 13.28 24.28 -18.28
CA ASN A 369 12.44 24.04 -19.45
C ASN A 369 10.97 23.84 -19.08
N ALA A 370 10.68 23.18 -17.97
CA ALA A 370 9.33 22.99 -17.45
C ALA A 370 8.67 24.34 -17.12
N VAL A 371 9.35 25.21 -16.37
CA VAL A 371 8.86 26.57 -16.05
C VAL A 371 8.57 27.38 -17.33
N LYS A 372 9.46 27.32 -18.34
CA LYS A 372 9.25 27.99 -19.61
C LYS A 372 8.01 27.50 -20.36
N ARG A 373 7.89 26.17 -20.51
CA ARG A 373 6.73 25.52 -21.18
C ARG A 373 5.43 25.84 -20.47
N PHE A 374 5.43 25.75 -19.14
CA PHE A 374 4.24 25.98 -18.32
C PHE A 374 3.80 27.42 -18.35
N THR A 375 4.76 28.36 -18.42
CA THR A 375 4.49 29.79 -18.61
C THR A 375 3.86 30.09 -19.98
N VAL A 376 4.33 29.44 -21.05
CA VAL A 376 3.75 29.60 -22.40
C VAL A 376 2.33 28.98 -22.45
N LYS A 377 2.11 27.84 -21.81
CA LYS A 377 0.80 27.18 -21.74
C LYS A 377 -0.23 28.02 -20.97
N HIS A 378 0.21 28.76 -19.94
CA HIS A 378 -0.66 29.54 -19.06
C HIS A 378 -0.29 31.03 -19.02
N PRO A 379 -0.44 31.78 -20.13
CA PRO A 379 0.02 33.14 -20.23
C PRO A 379 -0.69 34.14 -19.30
N LYS A 380 -1.90 33.79 -18.82
CA LYS A 380 -2.65 34.59 -17.85
C LYS A 380 -2.12 34.48 -16.42
N ALA A 381 -1.39 33.43 -16.12
CA ALA A 381 -0.77 33.21 -14.80
C ALA A 381 0.56 34.01 -14.72
N VAL A 382 0.45 35.34 -14.65
CA VAL A 382 1.61 36.22 -14.65
C VAL A 382 2.45 36.09 -13.39
N ALA A 383 1.84 36.05 -12.21
CA ALA A 383 2.53 35.81 -10.95
C ALA A 383 2.99 34.37 -10.85
N LYS A 384 4.27 34.17 -10.54
CA LYS A 384 4.89 32.84 -10.31
C LYS A 384 5.56 32.84 -8.95
N TYR A 385 4.89 32.22 -8.00
CA TYR A 385 5.40 32.05 -6.64
C TYR A 385 6.38 30.89 -6.63
N ILE A 386 7.62 31.17 -6.24
CA ILE A 386 8.70 30.17 -6.20
C ILE A 386 9.26 30.15 -4.78
N GLU A 387 9.28 28.98 -4.15
CA GLU A 387 9.83 28.85 -2.80
C GLU A 387 11.32 29.28 -2.80
N ASP A 388 11.68 30.22 -1.90
CA ASP A 388 13.03 30.77 -1.78
C ASP A 388 13.94 29.88 -0.92
N LYS A 389 13.91 28.58 -1.25
CA LYS A 389 14.76 27.54 -0.66
C LYS A 389 15.31 26.64 -1.75
N ALA A 390 16.30 25.84 -1.39
CA ALA A 390 16.94 24.87 -2.26
C ALA A 390 17.37 25.49 -3.60
N ASN A 391 16.75 25.14 -4.71
CA ASN A 391 17.10 25.59 -6.06
C ASN A 391 16.20 26.71 -6.62
N GLY A 392 15.17 27.11 -5.90
CA GLY A 392 14.32 28.22 -6.29
C GLY A 392 15.09 29.49 -6.69
N PRO A 393 16.02 29.98 -5.83
CA PRO A 393 16.87 31.14 -6.14
C PRO A 393 17.67 30.98 -7.45
N ALA A 394 18.26 29.81 -7.69
CA ALA A 394 19.06 29.53 -8.88
C ALA A 394 18.19 29.51 -10.16
N VAL A 395 16.98 28.94 -10.10
CA VAL A 395 16.00 28.93 -11.16
C VAL A 395 15.56 30.38 -11.48
N MET A 396 15.21 31.16 -10.46
CA MET A 396 14.82 32.55 -10.61
C MET A 396 15.94 33.39 -11.25
N GLN A 397 17.17 33.22 -10.80
CA GLN A 397 18.33 33.93 -11.34
C GLN A 397 18.57 33.57 -12.80
N THR A 398 18.47 32.30 -13.18
CA THR A 398 18.68 31.83 -14.55
C THR A 398 17.59 32.33 -15.51
N LEU A 399 16.35 32.42 -15.03
CA LEU A 399 15.21 32.86 -15.83
C LEU A 399 14.99 34.39 -15.77
N LYS A 400 15.78 35.10 -14.97
CA LYS A 400 15.71 36.58 -14.87
C LYS A 400 15.91 37.22 -16.22
N GLY A 401 14.98 38.10 -16.62
CA GLY A 401 14.97 38.76 -17.94
C GLY A 401 14.35 37.89 -19.06
N GLN A 402 14.05 36.64 -18.85
CA GLN A 402 13.37 35.74 -19.81
C GLN A 402 11.90 35.53 -19.46
N ILE A 403 11.58 35.45 -18.16
CA ILE A 403 10.22 35.26 -17.66
C ILE A 403 9.89 36.35 -16.65
N MET A 404 8.73 37.00 -16.86
CA MET A 404 8.23 38.03 -15.96
C MET A 404 7.38 37.43 -14.82
N GLY A 405 7.30 38.14 -13.69
CA GLY A 405 6.39 37.82 -12.59
C GLY A 405 6.85 36.71 -11.66
N MET A 406 8.14 36.38 -11.66
CA MET A 406 8.70 35.47 -10.65
C MET A 406 8.82 36.23 -9.32
N ILE A 407 8.25 35.61 -8.27
CA ILE A 407 8.14 36.18 -6.92
C ILE A 407 8.70 35.16 -5.94
N PRO A 408 9.83 35.45 -5.25
CA PRO A 408 10.34 34.60 -4.22
C PRO A 408 9.34 34.53 -3.05
N VAL A 409 9.18 33.36 -2.49
CA VAL A 409 8.35 33.11 -1.30
C VAL A 409 9.23 32.50 -0.23
N GLU A 410 9.54 33.26 0.80
CA GLU A 410 10.16 32.73 2.01
C GLU A 410 9.08 31.96 2.80
N PRO A 411 9.30 30.71 3.13
CA PRO A 411 8.39 29.99 4.03
C PRO A 411 8.65 30.45 5.48
N GLU A 412 7.84 31.36 5.95
CA GLU A 412 7.90 31.93 7.31
C GLU A 412 7.39 30.91 8.37
N GLU A 413 6.56 29.93 7.96
CA GLU A 413 5.91 28.95 8.81
C GLU A 413 6.16 27.52 8.35
N GLY A 414 6.01 26.56 9.26
CA GLY A 414 6.07 25.13 8.94
C GLY A 414 4.95 24.69 7.95
N LYS A 415 5.17 23.60 7.26
CA LYS A 415 4.22 23.04 6.25
C LYS A 415 2.82 22.86 6.81
N GLU A 416 2.69 22.31 8.02
CA GLU A 416 1.39 22.12 8.70
C GLU A 416 0.69 23.44 9.00
N ALA A 417 1.43 24.47 9.42
CA ALA A 417 0.85 25.78 9.70
C ALA A 417 0.30 26.42 8.41
N ARG A 418 1.03 26.32 7.29
CA ARG A 418 0.55 26.78 5.97
C ARG A 418 -0.69 26.02 5.52
N ALA A 419 -0.71 24.69 5.71
CA ALA A 419 -1.87 23.87 5.41
C ALA A 419 -3.09 24.25 6.27
N ASN A 420 -2.90 24.44 7.57
CA ASN A 420 -3.96 24.89 8.47
C ASN A 420 -4.49 26.28 8.11
N ALA A 421 -3.66 27.18 7.59
CA ALA A 421 -4.11 28.51 7.16
C ALA A 421 -5.10 28.48 5.99
N VAL A 422 -5.09 27.44 5.17
CA VAL A 422 -6.01 27.29 4.04
C VAL A 422 -7.21 26.37 4.31
N THR A 423 -7.24 25.65 5.43
CA THR A 423 -8.38 24.76 5.77
C THR A 423 -9.73 25.49 5.80
N PRO A 424 -9.86 26.76 6.25
CA PRO A 424 -11.16 27.44 6.26
C PRO A 424 -11.79 27.59 4.87
N ILE A 425 -10.99 27.81 3.81
CA ILE A 425 -11.53 27.90 2.45
C ILE A 425 -11.90 26.54 1.87
N PHE A 426 -11.25 25.43 2.32
CA PHE A 426 -11.67 24.08 2.01
C PHE A 426 -12.97 23.73 2.71
N GLU A 427 -13.07 24.00 4.02
CA GLU A 427 -14.27 23.73 4.82
C GLU A 427 -15.49 24.51 4.32
N SER A 428 -15.27 25.74 3.85
CA SER A 428 -16.31 26.57 3.24
C SER A 428 -16.71 26.14 1.83
N GLY A 429 -16.02 25.16 1.22
CA GLY A 429 -16.30 24.66 -0.12
C GLY A 429 -15.87 25.61 -1.24
N ASN A 430 -14.87 26.45 -1.00
CA ASN A 430 -14.37 27.43 -1.97
C ASN A 430 -13.16 26.96 -2.79
N VAL A 431 -12.70 25.71 -2.60
CA VAL A 431 -11.58 25.13 -3.36
C VAL A 431 -12.10 24.04 -4.28
N TYR A 432 -11.86 24.20 -5.57
CA TYR A 432 -12.35 23.30 -6.62
C TYR A 432 -11.20 22.62 -7.34
N PHE A 433 -11.28 21.31 -7.42
CA PHE A 433 -10.38 20.47 -8.22
C PHE A 433 -11.02 20.06 -9.54
N PRO A 434 -10.26 19.79 -10.61
CA PRO A 434 -10.84 19.19 -11.80
C PRO A 434 -11.40 17.80 -11.46
N HIS A 435 -12.55 17.46 -12.01
CA HIS A 435 -13.15 16.14 -11.78
C HIS A 435 -12.26 15.03 -12.38
N PRO A 436 -12.08 13.86 -11.71
CA PRO A 436 -11.24 12.77 -12.22
C PRO A 436 -11.56 12.31 -13.66
N TYR A 437 -12.81 12.34 -14.06
CA TYR A 437 -13.19 12.06 -15.46
C TYR A 437 -12.70 13.10 -16.45
N TYR A 438 -12.44 14.32 -16.00
CA TYR A 438 -11.89 15.40 -16.83
C TYR A 438 -10.36 15.40 -16.82
N CYS A 439 -9.76 15.24 -15.65
CA CYS A 439 -8.30 15.24 -15.45
C CYS A 439 -7.92 14.06 -14.53
N PRO A 440 -7.60 12.87 -15.07
CA PRO A 440 -7.28 11.69 -14.26
C PRO A 440 -6.11 11.87 -13.29
N TRP A 441 -5.12 12.68 -13.64
CA TRP A 441 -3.95 12.99 -12.79
C TRP A 441 -4.30 13.64 -11.45
N ILE A 442 -5.51 14.18 -11.30
CA ILE A 442 -5.94 14.82 -10.05
C ILE A 442 -6.04 13.83 -8.88
N ASN A 443 -6.22 12.54 -9.17
CA ASN A 443 -6.29 11.52 -8.12
C ASN A 443 -5.02 11.49 -7.27
N ASP A 444 -3.85 11.64 -7.87
CA ASP A 444 -2.57 11.64 -7.16
C ASP A 444 -2.48 12.83 -6.19
N VAL A 445 -2.89 14.02 -6.65
CA VAL A 445 -2.95 15.24 -5.82
C VAL A 445 -3.94 15.09 -4.67
N ILE A 446 -5.13 14.56 -4.94
CA ILE A 446 -6.14 14.32 -3.90
C ILE A 446 -5.59 13.33 -2.86
N GLU A 447 -4.90 12.31 -3.32
CA GLU A 447 -4.26 11.34 -2.46
C GLU A 447 -3.25 12.00 -1.51
N GLU A 448 -2.37 12.84 -2.05
CA GLU A 448 -1.35 13.55 -1.27
C GLU A 448 -1.98 14.55 -0.29
N VAL A 449 -2.97 15.34 -0.75
CA VAL A 449 -3.72 16.30 0.09
C VAL A 449 -4.41 15.60 1.26
N LEU A 450 -5.08 14.46 1.02
CA LEU A 450 -5.77 13.69 2.06
C LEU A 450 -4.84 12.91 2.98
N ALA A 451 -3.59 12.67 2.57
CA ALA A 451 -2.58 12.00 3.40
C ALA A 451 -1.79 12.98 4.28
N PHE A 452 -1.79 14.28 3.94
CA PHE A 452 -0.97 15.28 4.64
C PHE A 452 -1.45 15.50 6.09
N PRO A 453 -0.55 15.58 7.12
CA PRO A 453 0.92 15.69 7.01
C PRO A 453 1.67 14.35 7.00
N ASN A 454 0.99 13.21 7.02
CA ASN A 454 1.58 11.89 7.22
C ASN A 454 1.85 11.15 5.89
N GLY A 455 1.72 11.82 4.74
CA GLY A 455 2.02 11.27 3.42
C GLY A 455 3.52 11.05 3.20
N GLU A 456 3.87 10.20 2.22
CA GLU A 456 5.26 9.97 1.82
C GLU A 456 5.81 11.17 1.03
N HIS A 457 4.93 11.87 0.31
CA HIS A 457 5.21 13.07 -0.47
C HIS A 457 4.28 14.20 -0.04
N ASP A 458 4.76 15.43 -0.14
CA ASP A 458 4.04 16.65 0.22
C ASP A 458 4.29 17.83 -0.76
N ASP A 459 4.92 17.54 -1.91
CA ASP A 459 5.33 18.55 -2.91
C ASP A 459 4.12 19.25 -3.55
N ASP A 460 3.05 18.49 -3.86
CA ASP A 460 1.79 19.06 -4.37
C ASP A 460 1.06 19.87 -3.27
N VAL A 461 1.08 19.42 -2.02
CA VAL A 461 0.50 20.16 -0.89
C VAL A 461 1.24 21.47 -0.66
N ASP A 462 2.57 21.47 -0.74
CA ASP A 462 3.37 22.69 -0.58
C ASP A 462 3.13 23.68 -1.70
N ALA A 463 3.13 23.24 -2.97
CA ALA A 463 2.80 24.09 -4.11
C ALA A 463 1.36 24.63 -4.02
N MET A 464 0.39 23.82 -3.57
CA MET A 464 -1.01 24.18 -3.38
C MET A 464 -1.18 25.23 -2.28
N THR A 465 -0.68 24.95 -1.09
CA THR A 465 -0.85 25.83 0.08
C THR A 465 -0.18 27.19 -0.15
N GLN A 466 1.01 27.20 -0.75
CA GLN A 466 1.71 28.43 -1.18
C GLN A 466 0.85 29.26 -2.14
N ALA A 467 0.26 28.63 -3.18
CA ALA A 467 -0.61 29.32 -4.14
C ALA A 467 -1.82 29.93 -3.45
N LEU A 468 -2.54 29.13 -2.63
CA LEU A 468 -3.78 29.56 -1.99
C LEU A 468 -3.53 30.70 -1.01
N VAL A 469 -2.51 30.60 -0.15
CA VAL A 469 -2.14 31.68 0.79
C VAL A 469 -1.85 32.98 0.03
N LYS A 470 -1.05 32.95 -1.03
CA LYS A 470 -0.71 34.16 -1.81
C LYS A 470 -1.91 34.73 -2.57
N LEU A 471 -2.81 33.89 -3.06
CA LEU A 471 -4.03 34.34 -3.72
C LEU A 471 -5.05 34.91 -2.73
N MET A 472 -5.08 34.46 -1.46
CA MET A 472 -5.91 34.99 -0.39
C MET A 472 -5.47 36.38 0.06
N ILE A 473 -4.19 36.59 0.32
CA ILE A 473 -3.61 37.84 0.86
C ILE A 473 -3.93 39.07 -0.02
N GLY A 474 -4.11 38.89 -1.30
CA GLY A 474 -4.50 39.99 -2.21
C GLY A 474 -5.83 40.68 -1.86
N GLN A 475 -6.62 40.19 -0.93
CA GLN A 475 -7.87 40.80 -0.46
C GLN A 475 -7.68 41.60 0.84
N GLN A 476 -6.82 41.15 1.74
CA GLN A 476 -6.52 41.86 2.99
C GLN A 476 -5.77 43.17 2.75
N SER A 477 -4.83 43.19 1.78
CA SER A 477 -4.05 44.40 1.52
C SER A 477 -4.87 45.58 0.97
N LEU A 478 -6.01 45.34 0.32
CA LEU A 478 -6.92 46.39 -0.11
C LEU A 478 -7.77 46.91 1.05
N LEU A 479 -8.26 46.01 1.92
CA LEU A 479 -9.01 46.39 3.12
C LEU A 479 -8.13 47.15 4.13
N ASP A 480 -6.87 46.75 4.30
CA ASP A 480 -5.92 47.43 5.19
C ASP A 480 -5.48 48.79 4.60
N ARG A 481 -5.35 48.91 3.29
CA ARG A 481 -5.15 50.24 2.62
C ARG A 481 -6.34 51.17 2.82
N TYR A 482 -7.57 50.65 2.76
CA TYR A 482 -8.76 51.45 3.04
C TYR A 482 -8.88 51.83 4.51
N LYS A 483 -8.53 50.96 5.45
CA LYS A 483 -8.51 51.24 6.90
C LYS A 483 -7.45 52.28 7.30
N ASN A 484 -6.31 52.33 6.56
CA ASN A 484 -5.25 53.30 6.82
C ASN A 484 -5.48 54.64 6.10
N LEU A 485 -6.57 54.76 5.32
CA LEU A 485 -6.97 55.99 4.62
C LEU A 485 -8.17 56.68 5.27
N MET A 486 -8.79 56.04 6.31
CA MET A 486 -9.77 56.64 7.18
C MET A 486 -9.15 56.98 8.55
#